data_b0e718f9b7b69853c8c0788f0577818a
#
_entry.id   b0e718f9b7b69853c8c0788f0577818a
#
_cell.length_a   1.000
_cell.length_b   1.000
_cell.length_c   1.000
_cell.angle_alpha   90.00
_cell.angle_beta   90.00
_cell.angle_gamma   90.00
#
_symmetry.space_group_name_H-M   'P 1'
#
loop_
_entity.id
_entity.type
_entity.pdbx_description
1 polymer ?
#
loop_
_entity_poly.entity_id
_entity_poly.type
_entity_poly.pdbx_seq_one_letter_code
_entity_poly.pdbx_strand_id
1 'polypeptide(L)'
;RFKYIKIKNGGVCNARNKGIDLAAGVYILPLDADDKIGEDYLKLAIKRLVENPTLKVVYCNAEKFGTHNRTWKLKPYSISNLAKDSMIFCSAVYRKRDWERIGGYDVNMVEGLEDWEFWIALLKGGDDVEKIDSVQFHYRVKQDSRNKKLNDESKKKLFNYMSVKHADFFIKHNVDVSKNFDEVI
;
A
#
# COMPACT_ATOMS: atom_id res chain seq x y z
N ARG A 1 -14.29 18.41 -8.00
CA ARG A 1 -15.21 18.61 -6.85
C ARG A 1 -14.50 18.08 -5.60
N PHE A 2 -14.35 18.91 -4.59
CA PHE A 2 -13.73 18.52 -3.32
C PHE A 2 -14.82 18.21 -2.30
N LYS A 3 -14.57 17.15 -1.49
CA LYS A 3 -15.30 16.89 -0.25
C LYS A 3 -14.32 17.00 0.91
N TYR A 4 -14.58 17.88 1.85
CA TYR A 4 -13.82 17.98 3.10
C TYR A 4 -14.56 17.24 4.20
N ILE A 5 -13.84 16.40 4.94
CA ILE A 5 -14.41 15.58 6.01
C ILE A 5 -13.53 15.75 7.24
N LYS A 6 -14.12 16.27 8.33
CA LYS A 6 -13.47 16.36 9.62
C LYS A 6 -13.88 15.16 10.47
N ILE A 7 -12.90 14.38 10.92
CA ILE A 7 -13.11 13.23 11.81
C ILE A 7 -12.22 13.33 13.03
N LYS A 8 -12.55 12.61 14.10
CA LYS A 8 -11.66 12.44 15.24
C LYS A 8 -10.41 11.67 14.77
N ASN A 9 -9.24 12.06 15.27
CA ASN A 9 -8.01 11.33 14.94
C ASN A 9 -8.10 9.87 15.42
N GLY A 10 -8.02 8.96 14.50
CA GLY A 10 -8.01 7.51 14.72
C GLY A 10 -6.94 6.80 13.88
N GLY A 11 -5.90 7.55 13.48
CA GLY A 11 -4.81 7.02 12.64
C GLY A 11 -5.11 7.03 11.14
N VAL A 12 -4.09 6.69 10.36
CA VAL A 12 -4.13 6.76 8.89
C VAL A 12 -5.12 5.76 8.28
N CYS A 13 -5.19 4.54 8.81
CA CYS A 13 -6.12 3.50 8.35
C CYS A 13 -7.58 3.97 8.47
N ASN A 14 -7.94 4.54 9.63
CA ASN A 14 -9.28 5.07 9.85
C ASN A 14 -9.59 6.24 8.90
N ALA A 15 -8.63 7.14 8.68
CA ALA A 15 -8.80 8.26 7.75
C ALA A 15 -8.97 7.79 6.30
N ARG A 16 -8.13 6.85 5.83
CA ARG A 16 -8.24 6.25 4.49
C ARG A 16 -9.56 5.51 4.32
N ASN A 17 -9.94 4.64 5.27
CA ASN A 17 -11.20 3.91 5.24
C ASN A 17 -12.39 4.86 5.13
N LYS A 18 -12.42 5.92 5.95
CA LYS A 18 -13.51 6.90 5.90
C LYS A 18 -13.57 7.68 4.58
N GLY A 19 -12.42 8.04 4.03
CA GLY A 19 -12.33 8.71 2.73
C GLY A 19 -12.84 7.81 1.60
N ILE A 20 -12.44 6.54 1.60
CA ILE A 20 -12.81 5.56 0.57
C ILE A 20 -14.30 5.20 0.68
N ASP A 21 -14.82 5.01 1.89
CA ASP A 21 -16.23 4.75 2.16
C ASP A 21 -17.11 5.82 1.49
N LEU A 22 -16.77 7.09 1.67
CA LEU A 22 -17.50 8.24 1.13
C LEU A 22 -17.17 8.58 -0.34
N ALA A 23 -16.19 7.93 -0.93
CA ALA A 23 -15.86 8.10 -2.34
C ALA A 23 -16.94 7.48 -3.24
N ALA A 24 -17.37 8.23 -4.25
CA ALA A 24 -18.33 7.75 -5.25
C ALA A 24 -17.66 7.09 -6.47
N GLY A 25 -16.33 7.12 -6.55
CA GLY A 25 -15.57 6.58 -7.67
C GLY A 25 -15.48 5.05 -7.64
N VAL A 26 -15.46 4.44 -8.82
CA VAL A 26 -15.22 3.00 -9.00
C VAL A 26 -13.77 2.63 -8.68
N TYR A 27 -12.85 3.55 -8.96
CA TYR A 27 -11.41 3.40 -8.71
C TYR A 27 -10.96 4.30 -7.58
N ILE A 28 -10.04 3.81 -6.79
CA ILE A 28 -9.46 4.50 -5.64
C ILE A 28 -7.97 4.70 -5.87
N LEU A 29 -7.49 5.89 -5.57
CA LEU A 29 -6.08 6.23 -5.41
C LEU A 29 -5.92 6.94 -4.07
N PRO A 30 -5.43 6.30 -3.01
CA PRO A 30 -5.03 7.02 -1.80
C PRO A 30 -3.83 7.91 -2.12
N LEU A 31 -3.87 9.15 -1.65
CA LEU A 31 -2.75 10.08 -1.82
C LEU A 31 -2.53 10.83 -0.53
N ASP A 32 -1.34 10.71 0.03
CA ASP A 32 -0.98 11.47 1.21
C ASP A 32 -0.81 12.95 0.85
N ALA A 33 -1.20 13.84 1.77
CA ALA A 33 -1.34 15.28 1.51
C ALA A 33 -0.02 15.99 1.13
N ASP A 34 1.11 15.34 1.36
CA ASP A 34 2.44 15.85 1.08
C ASP A 34 3.11 15.23 -0.18
N ASP A 35 2.46 14.24 -0.79
CA ASP A 35 2.94 13.59 -2.00
C ASP A 35 2.31 14.19 -3.27
N LYS A 36 2.82 13.77 -4.43
CA LYS A 36 2.33 14.20 -5.74
C LYS A 36 2.21 13.01 -6.69
N ILE A 37 1.30 13.15 -7.66
CA ILE A 37 1.17 12.22 -8.78
C ILE A 37 1.42 12.95 -10.10
N GLY A 38 1.89 12.21 -11.10
CA GLY A 38 2.02 12.69 -12.48
C GLY A 38 0.65 12.85 -13.15
N GLU A 39 0.60 13.70 -14.16
CA GLU A 39 -0.63 14.07 -14.86
C GLU A 39 -1.31 12.87 -15.55
N ASP A 40 -0.53 11.91 -16.02
CA ASP A 40 -1.03 10.75 -16.75
C ASP A 40 -1.35 9.55 -15.87
N TYR A 41 -1.00 9.58 -14.57
CA TYR A 41 -1.10 8.39 -13.71
C TYR A 41 -2.50 7.78 -13.69
N LEU A 42 -3.52 8.58 -13.41
CA LEU A 42 -4.89 8.08 -13.34
C LEU A 42 -5.37 7.55 -14.68
N LYS A 43 -5.08 8.27 -15.77
CA LYS A 43 -5.45 7.86 -17.13
C LYS A 43 -4.84 6.51 -17.49
N LEU A 44 -3.53 6.35 -17.27
CA LEU A 44 -2.80 5.12 -17.56
C LEU A 44 -3.28 3.95 -16.70
N ALA A 45 -3.40 4.15 -15.39
CA ALA A 45 -3.80 3.10 -14.46
C ALA A 45 -5.25 2.64 -14.68
N ILE A 46 -6.19 3.56 -14.87
CA ILE A 46 -7.59 3.22 -15.13
C ILE A 46 -7.73 2.47 -16.45
N LYS A 47 -7.00 2.90 -17.50
CA LYS A 47 -6.99 2.17 -18.78
C LYS A 47 -6.61 0.69 -18.58
N ARG A 48 -5.51 0.41 -17.86
CA ARG A 48 -5.07 -0.97 -17.57
C ARG A 48 -6.13 -1.77 -16.81
N LEU A 49 -6.71 -1.16 -15.78
CA LEU A 49 -7.76 -1.82 -14.98
C LEU A 49 -9.05 -2.09 -15.78
N VAL A 50 -9.38 -1.24 -16.76
CA VAL A 50 -10.55 -1.45 -17.64
C VAL A 50 -10.27 -2.57 -18.65
N GLU A 51 -9.09 -2.55 -19.26
CA GLU A 51 -8.68 -3.53 -20.30
C GLU A 51 -8.46 -4.93 -19.72
N ASN A 52 -8.07 -5.02 -18.42
CA ASN A 52 -7.86 -6.30 -17.75
C ASN A 52 -8.72 -6.41 -16.48
N PRO A 53 -9.86 -7.09 -16.50
CA PRO A 53 -10.73 -7.27 -15.34
C PRO A 53 -10.13 -8.10 -14.19
N THR A 54 -9.12 -8.95 -14.46
CA THR A 54 -8.44 -9.76 -13.43
C THR A 54 -7.39 -8.95 -12.67
N LEU A 55 -6.86 -7.89 -13.30
CA LEU A 55 -5.90 -6.98 -12.71
C LEU A 55 -6.50 -6.27 -11.49
N LYS A 56 -5.85 -6.37 -10.34
CA LYS A 56 -6.33 -5.80 -9.07
C LYS A 56 -5.70 -4.47 -8.73
N VAL A 57 -4.41 -4.34 -8.98
CA VAL A 57 -3.62 -3.18 -8.59
C VAL A 57 -2.76 -2.70 -9.75
N VAL A 58 -2.75 -1.39 -9.96
CA VAL A 58 -1.79 -0.73 -10.86
C VAL A 58 -1.01 0.30 -10.07
N TYR A 59 0.31 0.19 -10.11
CA TYR A 59 1.24 1.15 -9.54
C TYR A 59 2.23 1.62 -10.60
N CYS A 60 3.24 2.42 -10.26
CA CYS A 60 4.15 3.02 -11.25
C CYS A 60 5.58 3.09 -10.71
N ASN A 61 6.51 3.52 -11.55
CA ASN A 61 7.80 3.96 -11.06
C ASN A 61 7.64 5.23 -10.23
N ALA A 62 8.51 5.39 -9.25
CA ALA A 62 8.44 6.47 -8.29
C ALA A 62 9.79 7.19 -8.11
N GLU A 63 9.74 8.41 -7.65
CA GLU A 63 10.89 9.18 -7.20
C GLU A 63 10.64 9.80 -5.83
N LYS A 64 11.73 10.12 -5.15
CA LYS A 64 11.72 10.83 -3.87
C LYS A 64 12.12 12.28 -4.11
N PHE A 65 11.43 13.21 -3.44
CA PHE A 65 11.74 14.64 -3.49
C PHE A 65 11.66 15.28 -2.10
N GLY A 66 12.13 16.50 -1.97
CA GLY A 66 12.12 17.23 -0.70
C GLY A 66 13.52 17.37 -0.12
N THR A 67 13.83 16.75 1.02
CA THR A 67 15.15 16.86 1.65
C THR A 67 16.28 16.36 0.71
N HIS A 68 15.97 15.38 -0.13
CA HIS A 68 16.84 14.93 -1.21
C HIS A 68 16.00 14.35 -2.34
N ASN A 69 16.53 14.43 -3.57
CA ASN A 69 15.87 13.96 -4.77
C ASN A 69 16.59 12.71 -5.27
N ARG A 70 15.86 11.63 -5.50
CA ARG A 70 16.41 10.40 -6.08
C ARG A 70 15.31 9.49 -6.62
N THR A 71 15.64 8.68 -7.61
CA THR A 71 14.78 7.56 -8.03
C THR A 71 14.50 6.65 -6.85
N TRP A 72 13.24 6.25 -6.70
CA TRP A 72 12.88 5.22 -5.73
C TRP A 72 12.95 3.85 -6.43
N LYS A 73 14.03 3.13 -6.19
CA LYS A 73 14.19 1.76 -6.71
C LYS A 73 13.26 0.82 -5.96
N LEU A 74 12.13 0.50 -6.56
CA LEU A 74 11.19 -0.49 -6.06
C LEU A 74 11.66 -1.89 -6.42
N LYS A 75 11.51 -2.85 -5.50
CA LYS A 75 11.74 -4.27 -5.80
C LYS A 75 10.68 -4.74 -6.82
N PRO A 76 11.01 -5.68 -7.71
CA PRO A 76 10.02 -6.29 -8.61
C PRO A 76 8.90 -6.96 -7.81
N TYR A 77 7.66 -6.72 -8.22
CA TYR A 77 6.53 -7.42 -7.63
C TYR A 77 6.55 -8.89 -8.00
N SER A 78 6.36 -9.72 -7.02
CA SER A 78 5.85 -11.09 -7.13
C SER A 78 5.09 -11.39 -5.85
N ILE A 79 4.18 -12.33 -5.91
CA ILE A 79 3.40 -12.73 -4.73
C ILE A 79 4.31 -13.28 -3.62
N SER A 80 5.38 -14.00 -3.99
CA SER A 80 6.38 -14.50 -3.03
C SER A 80 7.24 -13.39 -2.43
N ASN A 81 7.52 -12.34 -3.19
CA ASN A 81 8.22 -11.16 -2.65
C ASN A 81 7.32 -10.36 -1.72
N LEU A 82 6.01 -10.29 -2.02
CA LEU A 82 5.04 -9.61 -1.14
C LEU A 82 4.96 -10.27 0.24
N ALA A 83 5.22 -11.57 0.35
CA ALA A 83 5.32 -12.26 1.65
C ALA A 83 6.54 -11.85 2.48
N LYS A 84 7.55 -11.21 1.87
CA LYS A 84 8.82 -10.85 2.52
C LYS A 84 9.00 -9.36 2.71
N ASP A 85 8.38 -8.53 1.86
CA ASP A 85 8.57 -7.08 1.89
C ASP A 85 7.43 -6.36 1.17
N SER A 86 7.28 -5.05 1.43
CA SER A 86 6.34 -4.19 0.70
C SER A 86 7.04 -3.54 -0.48
N MET A 87 6.59 -3.85 -1.70
CA MET A 87 7.09 -3.24 -2.93
C MET A 87 6.08 -2.33 -3.63
N ILE A 88 4.88 -2.22 -3.10
CA ILE A 88 3.83 -1.35 -3.61
C ILE A 88 3.56 -0.26 -2.58
N PHE A 89 3.74 1.01 -2.96
CA PHE A 89 3.42 2.14 -2.09
C PHE A 89 1.89 2.38 -2.00
N CYS A 90 1.45 3.15 -0.99
CA CYS A 90 0.02 3.37 -0.73
C CYS A 90 -0.74 3.96 -1.92
N SER A 91 -0.10 4.84 -2.71
CA SER A 91 -0.70 5.56 -3.84
C SER A 91 -0.78 4.70 -5.12
N ALA A 92 -1.11 3.42 -5.01
CA ALA A 92 -1.47 2.58 -6.14
C ALA A 92 -2.99 2.63 -6.40
N VAL A 93 -3.40 2.36 -7.64
CA VAL A 93 -4.79 2.41 -8.09
C VAL A 93 -5.42 1.03 -8.03
N TYR A 94 -6.60 0.93 -7.45
CA TYR A 94 -7.38 -0.30 -7.34
C TYR A 94 -8.88 -0.02 -7.42
N ARG A 95 -9.73 -1.06 -7.49
CA ARG A 95 -11.20 -0.88 -7.50
C ARG A 95 -11.75 -0.78 -6.09
N LYS A 96 -12.71 0.13 -5.87
CA LYS A 96 -13.39 0.28 -4.58
C LYS A 96 -14.01 -1.03 -4.10
N ARG A 97 -14.64 -1.80 -4.99
CA ARG A 97 -15.22 -3.13 -4.66
C ARG A 97 -14.21 -4.11 -4.07
N ASP A 98 -12.92 -4.03 -4.46
CA ASP A 98 -11.89 -4.91 -3.92
C ASP A 98 -11.51 -4.50 -2.50
N TRP A 99 -11.49 -3.20 -2.20
CA TRP A 99 -11.38 -2.67 -0.83
C TRP A 99 -12.57 -3.10 0.04
N GLU A 100 -13.80 -3.02 -0.47
CA GLU A 100 -15.01 -3.47 0.23
C GLU A 100 -14.94 -4.97 0.54
N ARG A 101 -14.50 -5.79 -0.42
CA ARG A 101 -14.38 -7.25 -0.29
C ARG A 101 -13.46 -7.68 0.85
N ILE A 102 -12.37 -6.96 1.10
CA ILE A 102 -11.40 -7.29 2.15
C ILE A 102 -11.68 -6.59 3.49
N GLY A 103 -12.67 -5.72 3.56
CA GLY A 103 -13.01 -4.96 4.76
C GLY A 103 -12.17 -3.70 5.00
N GLY A 104 -11.40 -3.27 4.00
CA GLY A 104 -10.59 -2.04 4.04
C GLY A 104 -9.23 -2.19 4.69
N TYR A 105 -8.61 -1.04 5.04
CA TYR A 105 -7.36 -1.00 5.81
C TYR A 105 -7.59 -1.46 7.24
N ASP A 106 -6.68 -2.29 7.76
CA ASP A 106 -6.77 -2.76 9.16
C ASP A 106 -6.41 -1.63 10.15
N VAL A 107 -7.37 -1.26 10.96
CA VAL A 107 -7.21 -0.18 11.95
C VAL A 107 -6.26 -0.54 13.10
N ASN A 108 -5.89 -1.82 13.25
CA ASN A 108 -4.92 -2.27 14.24
C ASN A 108 -3.47 -2.02 13.78
N MET A 109 -3.26 -1.71 12.49
CA MET A 109 -1.94 -1.33 11.95
C MET A 109 -1.63 0.15 12.27
N VAL A 110 -1.56 0.50 13.55
CA VAL A 110 -1.55 1.89 14.02
C VAL A 110 -0.21 2.58 13.77
N GLU A 111 0.90 1.85 13.90
CA GLU A 111 2.24 2.43 13.89
C GLU A 111 2.91 2.43 12.52
N GLY A 112 2.45 1.61 11.58
CA GLY A 112 3.00 1.47 10.22
C GLY A 112 2.64 0.14 9.58
N LEU A 113 3.27 -0.17 8.46
CA LEU A 113 3.08 -1.39 7.65
C LEU A 113 1.62 -1.61 7.17
N GLU A 114 0.75 -0.60 7.32
CA GLU A 114 -0.65 -0.67 6.96
C GLU A 114 -0.86 -0.91 5.45
N ASP A 115 0.04 -0.38 4.62
CA ASP A 115 -0.02 -0.59 3.17
C ASP A 115 0.38 -2.02 2.81
N TRP A 116 1.41 -2.55 3.47
CA TRP A 116 1.84 -3.93 3.26
C TRP A 116 0.76 -4.93 3.66
N GLU A 117 0.15 -4.75 4.82
CA GLU A 117 -0.98 -5.57 5.28
C GLU A 117 -2.13 -5.51 4.28
N PHE A 118 -2.49 -4.30 3.83
CA PHE A 118 -3.55 -4.08 2.87
C PHE A 118 -3.30 -4.80 1.54
N TRP A 119 -2.07 -4.72 1.02
CA TRP A 119 -1.70 -5.42 -0.22
C TRP A 119 -1.73 -6.93 -0.06
N ILE A 120 -1.32 -7.48 1.09
CA ILE A 120 -1.46 -8.91 1.37
C ILE A 120 -2.94 -9.31 1.40
N ALA A 121 -3.78 -8.59 2.14
CA ALA A 121 -5.21 -8.86 2.22
C ALA A 121 -5.89 -8.86 0.84
N LEU A 122 -5.48 -7.94 -0.04
CA LEU A 122 -6.06 -7.75 -1.35
C LEU A 122 -5.57 -8.78 -2.38
N LEU A 123 -4.30 -9.19 -2.30
CA LEU A 123 -3.58 -9.95 -3.35
C LEU A 123 -3.26 -11.40 -2.98
N LYS A 124 -3.48 -11.84 -1.74
CA LYS A 124 -3.12 -13.21 -1.30
C LYS A 124 -3.82 -14.34 -2.08
N GLY A 125 -4.86 -14.03 -2.82
CA GLY A 125 -5.52 -14.95 -3.75
C GLY A 125 -4.71 -15.27 -5.02
N GLY A 126 -3.59 -14.58 -5.28
CA GLY A 126 -2.78 -14.74 -6.49
C GLY A 126 -3.19 -13.80 -7.62
N ASP A 127 -3.79 -12.69 -7.27
CA ASP A 127 -4.31 -11.70 -8.23
C ASP A 127 -3.20 -10.90 -8.94
N ASP A 128 -3.51 -10.41 -10.15
CA ASP A 128 -2.57 -9.71 -11.01
C ASP A 128 -2.29 -8.28 -10.54
N VAL A 129 -1.02 -7.89 -10.67
CA VAL A 129 -0.53 -6.53 -10.39
C VAL A 129 0.30 -6.06 -11.58
N GLU A 130 0.07 -4.83 -12.02
CA GLU A 130 0.83 -4.24 -13.12
C GLU A 130 1.56 -2.96 -12.68
N LYS A 131 2.79 -2.81 -13.14
CA LYS A 131 3.59 -1.62 -12.92
C LYS A 131 3.74 -0.81 -14.21
N ILE A 132 3.36 0.46 -14.18
CA ILE A 132 3.62 1.42 -15.25
C ILE A 132 5.08 1.85 -15.20
N ASP A 133 5.80 1.76 -16.32
CA ASP A 133 7.25 2.03 -16.37
C ASP A 133 7.62 3.51 -16.26
N SER A 134 6.69 4.44 -16.47
CA SER A 134 6.94 5.87 -16.26
C SER A 134 6.85 6.27 -14.80
N VAL A 135 7.62 7.29 -14.41
CA VAL A 135 7.54 7.90 -13.07
C VAL A 135 6.26 8.72 -12.98
N GLN A 136 5.33 8.26 -12.14
CA GLN A 136 4.03 8.89 -11.93
C GLN A 136 3.71 9.11 -10.45
N PHE A 137 4.61 8.73 -9.54
CA PHE A 137 4.47 9.00 -8.11
C PHE A 137 5.72 9.69 -7.56
N HIS A 138 5.50 10.75 -6.78
CA HIS A 138 6.56 11.56 -6.18
C HIS A 138 6.34 11.60 -4.67
N TYR A 139 7.19 10.86 -3.95
CA TYR A 139 7.16 10.74 -2.50
C TYR A 139 7.97 11.83 -1.83
N ARG A 140 7.37 12.58 -0.92
CA ARG A 140 8.06 13.64 -0.18
C ARG A 140 8.87 13.09 0.98
N VAL A 141 10.19 13.29 0.94
CA VAL A 141 11.08 12.99 2.05
C VAL A 141 11.17 14.19 3.00
N LYS A 142 10.83 13.97 4.27
CA LYS A 142 10.93 14.94 5.36
C LYS A 142 11.96 14.50 6.39
N GLN A 143 12.49 15.46 7.17
CA GLN A 143 13.39 15.13 8.29
C GLN A 143 12.65 14.31 9.37
N ASP A 144 11.39 14.68 9.68
CA ASP A 144 10.52 14.05 10.67
C ASP A 144 9.40 13.23 10.00
N SER A 145 9.75 12.16 9.30
CA SER A 145 8.72 11.26 8.74
C SER A 145 8.28 10.20 9.76
N ARG A 146 7.00 9.80 9.72
CA ARG A 146 6.44 8.74 10.59
C ARG A 146 7.24 7.44 10.47
N ASN A 147 7.63 7.05 9.26
CA ASN A 147 8.39 5.83 9.01
C ASN A 147 9.77 5.81 9.69
N LYS A 148 10.38 6.99 9.96
CA LYS A 148 11.63 7.06 10.73
C LYS A 148 11.44 6.84 12.23
N LYS A 149 10.22 6.97 12.74
CA LYS A 149 9.89 6.76 14.15
C LYS A 149 9.54 5.31 14.46
N LEU A 150 9.31 4.49 13.44
CA LEU A 150 9.00 3.08 13.58
C LEU A 150 10.28 2.32 13.97
N ASN A 151 10.41 1.98 15.24
CA ASN A 151 11.53 1.19 15.76
C ASN A 151 11.37 -0.31 15.42
N ASP A 152 12.43 -1.09 15.63
CA ASP A 152 12.43 -2.50 15.24
C ASP A 152 11.47 -3.34 16.10
N GLU A 153 11.26 -2.99 17.37
CA GLU A 153 10.27 -3.65 18.22
C GLU A 153 8.84 -3.47 17.69
N SER A 154 8.48 -2.24 17.31
CA SER A 154 7.18 -1.95 16.69
C SER A 154 7.00 -2.70 15.38
N LYS A 155 8.04 -2.72 14.51
CA LYS A 155 8.00 -3.48 13.25
C LYS A 155 7.76 -4.97 13.51
N LYS A 156 8.51 -5.56 14.45
CA LYS A 156 8.37 -6.96 14.83
C LYS A 156 6.98 -7.28 15.34
N LYS A 157 6.43 -6.43 16.21
CA LYS A 157 5.06 -6.58 16.72
C LYS A 157 4.02 -6.54 15.60
N LEU A 158 4.12 -5.59 14.68
CA LEU A 158 3.21 -5.45 13.55
C LEU A 158 3.35 -6.62 12.56
N PHE A 159 4.59 -7.07 12.30
CA PHE A 159 4.83 -8.24 11.46
C PHE A 159 4.24 -9.50 12.08
N ASN A 160 4.43 -9.73 13.38
CA ASN A 160 3.83 -10.86 14.09
C ASN A 160 2.30 -10.82 14.01
N TYR A 161 1.69 -9.66 14.22
CA TYR A 161 0.24 -9.49 14.06
C TYR A 161 -0.22 -9.86 12.64
N MET A 162 0.46 -9.33 11.63
CA MET A 162 0.17 -9.57 10.22
C MET A 162 0.38 -11.03 9.84
N SER A 163 1.43 -11.68 10.35
CA SER A 163 1.74 -13.09 10.08
C SER A 163 0.72 -14.05 10.69
N VAL A 164 0.15 -13.72 11.84
CA VAL A 164 -0.96 -14.49 12.43
C VAL A 164 -2.24 -14.27 11.63
N LYS A 165 -2.56 -13.02 11.28
CA LYS A 165 -3.77 -12.67 10.52
C LYS A 165 -3.80 -13.31 9.13
N HIS A 166 -2.65 -13.43 8.48
CA HIS A 166 -2.48 -13.98 7.14
C HIS A 166 -1.61 -15.24 7.12
N ALA A 167 -1.73 -16.09 8.14
CA ALA A 167 -0.89 -17.29 8.30
C ALA A 167 -0.96 -18.22 7.06
N ASP A 168 -2.14 -18.37 6.47
CA ASP A 168 -2.37 -19.10 5.23
C ASP A 168 -1.47 -18.61 4.07
N PHE A 169 -1.32 -17.31 3.95
CA PHE A 169 -0.50 -16.68 2.93
C PHE A 169 1.01 -16.88 3.20
N PHE A 170 1.46 -16.58 4.41
CA PHE A 170 2.87 -16.67 4.77
C PHE A 170 3.39 -18.11 4.70
N ILE A 171 2.63 -19.09 5.19
CA ILE A 171 2.98 -20.53 5.11
C ILE A 171 3.08 -20.97 3.64
N LYS A 172 2.11 -20.60 2.80
CA LYS A 172 2.10 -20.93 1.37
C LYS A 172 3.35 -20.44 0.64
N HIS A 173 3.92 -19.31 1.07
CA HIS A 173 5.10 -18.70 0.47
C HIS A 173 6.41 -18.98 1.21
N ASN A 174 6.43 -20.03 2.07
CA ASN A 174 7.59 -20.49 2.81
C ASN A 174 8.25 -19.39 3.67
N VAL A 175 7.46 -18.48 4.19
CA VAL A 175 7.93 -17.50 5.18
C VAL A 175 7.76 -18.14 6.55
N ASP A 176 8.87 -18.32 7.25
CA ASP A 176 8.85 -18.84 8.61
C ASP A 176 8.35 -17.76 9.57
N VAL A 177 7.08 -17.87 9.92
CA VAL A 177 6.41 -16.93 10.82
C VAL A 177 6.91 -17.02 12.28
N SER A 178 7.72 -18.06 12.60
CA SER A 178 8.37 -18.18 13.90
C SER A 178 9.68 -17.40 14.00
N LYS A 179 10.26 -17.03 12.86
CA LYS A 179 11.50 -16.26 12.79
C LYS A 179 11.27 -14.79 13.10
N ASN A 180 12.29 -14.17 13.67
CA ASN A 180 12.29 -12.76 13.94
C ASN A 180 12.26 -11.95 12.62
N PHE A 181 11.67 -10.77 12.67
CA PHE A 181 11.58 -9.82 11.55
C PHE A 181 12.92 -9.59 10.83
N ASP A 182 14.05 -9.61 11.58
CA ASP A 182 15.40 -9.41 11.05
C ASP A 182 15.90 -10.52 10.14
N GLU A 183 15.27 -11.71 10.16
CA GLU A 183 15.64 -12.85 9.33
C GLU A 183 14.79 -12.95 8.04
N VAL A 184 13.74 -12.14 7.92
CA VAL A 184 12.75 -12.18 6.83
C VAL A 184 12.98 -11.07 5.80
N ILE A 185 13.66 -9.99 6.19
CA ILE A 185 14.01 -8.81 5.36
C ILE A 185 15.54 -8.74 5.16
#